data_adbbee1c266b3c4a3429181ec8378db1
#
_entry.id   adbbee1c266b3c4a3429181ec8378db1
#
_cell.length_a   1.000
_cell.length_b   1.000
_cell.length_c   1.000
_cell.angle_alpha   90.00
_cell.angle_beta   90.00
_cell.angle_gamma   90.00
#
_symmetry.space_group_name_H-M   'P 1'
#
loop_
_entity.id
_entity.type
_entity.pdbx_description
1 polymer ?
#
loop_
_entity_poly.entity_id
_entity_poly.type
_entity_poly.pdbx_seq_one_letter_code
_entity_poly.pdbx_strand_id
1 'polypeptide(L)'
;MHFIAALLLLFVFNASASAASSSFNPNEITYVVTMSANEKTTSQIDDFSAFYHVLVEVNEPGTLAWQFYRGSDEKIYLIERYADSDAALQHVTNISPGGIQEKEFGDFSDHFVIENIAIHGTPSSKLVESLEAVGLPLEFRSTISGYSRN
;
A
#
# COMPACT_ATOMS: atom_id res chain seq x y z
N MET A 1 -50.74 48.31 -30.89
CA MET A 1 -49.42 48.16 -30.28
C MET A 1 -49.58 47.17 -29.13
N HIS A 2 -49.15 45.91 -29.34
CA HIS A 2 -49.25 44.85 -28.32
C HIS A 2 -47.87 44.56 -27.80
N PHE A 3 -47.61 44.85 -26.54
CA PHE A 3 -46.38 44.50 -25.86
C PHE A 3 -46.49 43.07 -25.32
N ILE A 4 -45.68 42.15 -25.85
CA ILE A 4 -45.51 40.80 -25.34
C ILE A 4 -44.36 40.87 -24.31
N ALA A 5 -44.72 40.72 -23.02
CA ALA A 5 -43.71 40.56 -21.98
C ALA A 5 -43.25 39.11 -21.96
N ALA A 6 -41.99 38.88 -22.29
CA ALA A 6 -41.35 37.57 -22.20
C ALA A 6 -40.86 37.36 -20.73
N LEU A 7 -41.51 36.41 -20.03
CA LEU A 7 -41.13 36.00 -18.69
C LEU A 7 -39.97 35.00 -18.77
N LEU A 8 -38.74 35.44 -18.42
CA LEU A 8 -37.57 34.59 -18.39
C LEU A 8 -37.55 33.82 -17.06
N LEU A 9 -37.87 32.52 -17.10
CA LEU A 9 -37.78 31.65 -15.93
C LEU A 9 -36.28 31.20 -15.77
N LEU A 10 -35.60 31.78 -14.78
CA LEU A 10 -34.28 31.28 -14.36
C LEU A 10 -34.48 30.00 -13.53
N PHE A 11 -34.15 28.85 -14.11
CA PHE A 11 -33.96 27.61 -13.35
C PHE A 11 -32.61 27.65 -12.65
N VAL A 12 -32.60 27.90 -11.34
CA VAL A 12 -31.40 27.72 -10.52
C VAL A 12 -31.28 26.23 -10.20
N PHE A 13 -30.40 25.54 -10.91
CA PHE A 13 -30.00 24.19 -10.52
C PHE A 13 -29.11 24.27 -9.27
N ASN A 14 -29.67 23.98 -8.12
CA ASN A 14 -28.91 23.69 -6.91
C ASN A 14 -28.32 22.27 -7.05
N ALA A 15 -27.12 22.14 -7.64
CA ALA A 15 -26.32 20.93 -7.53
C ALA A 15 -25.78 20.83 -6.11
N SER A 16 -26.49 20.12 -5.24
CA SER A 16 -25.93 19.69 -3.96
C SER A 16 -24.81 18.69 -4.26
N ALA A 17 -23.57 19.16 -4.31
CA ALA A 17 -22.41 18.29 -4.28
C ALA A 17 -22.43 17.59 -2.91
N SER A 18 -22.87 16.33 -2.88
CA SER A 18 -22.65 15.46 -1.75
C SER A 18 -21.14 15.29 -1.62
N ALA A 19 -20.53 16.00 -0.68
CA ALA A 19 -19.15 15.74 -0.31
C ALA A 19 -19.13 14.30 0.23
N ALA A 20 -18.58 13.38 -0.57
CA ALA A 20 -18.25 12.06 -0.05
C ALA A 20 -17.34 12.29 1.17
N SER A 21 -17.79 11.84 2.35
CA SER A 21 -16.99 11.93 3.56
C SER A 21 -15.74 11.10 3.31
N SER A 22 -14.59 11.77 3.15
CA SER A 22 -13.29 11.08 3.10
C SER A 22 -13.06 10.47 4.47
N SER A 23 -13.21 9.15 4.59
CA SER A 23 -12.86 8.44 5.82
C SER A 23 -11.35 8.20 5.81
N PHE A 24 -10.59 9.05 6.50
CA PHE A 24 -9.21 8.74 6.85
C PHE A 24 -9.22 7.58 7.85
N ASN A 25 -8.54 6.48 7.52
CA ASN A 25 -8.30 5.41 8.47
C ASN A 25 -6.99 5.72 9.22
N PRO A 26 -7.04 6.19 10.48
CA PRO A 26 -5.84 6.54 11.23
C PRO A 26 -5.01 5.31 11.64
N ASN A 27 -5.56 4.12 11.50
CA ASN A 27 -4.90 2.86 11.87
C ASN A 27 -4.15 2.24 10.68
N GLU A 28 -4.35 2.74 9.46
CA GLU A 28 -3.69 2.20 8.28
C GLU A 28 -2.17 2.28 8.40
N ILE A 29 -1.51 1.18 8.08
CA ILE A 29 -0.05 1.09 8.01
C ILE A 29 0.34 0.93 6.55
N THR A 30 1.27 1.77 6.07
CA THR A 30 1.79 1.69 4.71
C THR A 30 3.29 1.49 4.75
N TYR A 31 3.79 0.48 4.02
CA TYR A 31 5.20 0.31 3.77
C TYR A 31 5.54 0.81 2.36
N VAL A 32 6.64 1.51 2.25
CA VAL A 32 7.29 1.81 0.97
C VAL A 32 8.66 1.14 1.01
N VAL A 33 8.76 0.04 0.29
CA VAL A 33 9.98 -0.76 0.22
C VAL A 33 10.79 -0.35 -1.00
N THR A 34 12.05 -0.02 -0.80
CA THR A 34 13.01 0.27 -1.87
C THR A 34 13.95 -0.93 -2.04
N MET A 35 14.07 -1.42 -3.27
CA MET A 35 14.80 -2.64 -3.60
C MET A 35 15.62 -2.46 -4.87
N SER A 36 16.62 -3.32 -5.03
CA SER A 36 17.26 -3.60 -6.32
C SER A 36 17.04 -5.05 -6.74
N ALA A 37 17.15 -5.33 -8.04
CA ALA A 37 17.09 -6.69 -8.55
C ALA A 37 18.35 -7.47 -8.10
N ASN A 38 18.16 -8.69 -7.59
CA ASN A 38 19.26 -9.57 -7.18
C ASN A 38 19.65 -10.48 -8.35
N GLU A 39 20.53 -9.99 -9.24
CA GLU A 39 21.04 -10.72 -10.41
C GLU A 39 19.96 -11.34 -11.33
N LYS A 40 18.73 -10.83 -11.26
CA LYS A 40 17.60 -11.26 -12.08
C LYS A 40 17.40 -10.34 -13.27
N THR A 41 16.96 -10.91 -14.38
CA THR A 41 16.54 -10.14 -15.57
C THR A 41 15.21 -9.40 -15.30
N THR A 42 14.95 -8.39 -16.09
CA THR A 42 13.67 -7.65 -16.03
C THR A 42 12.46 -8.58 -16.11
N SER A 43 12.47 -9.55 -17.04
CA SER A 43 11.36 -10.51 -17.18
C SER A 43 11.17 -11.37 -15.93
N GLN A 44 12.26 -11.86 -15.32
CA GLN A 44 12.17 -12.65 -14.09
C GLN A 44 11.58 -11.83 -12.93
N ILE A 45 11.96 -10.56 -12.81
CA ILE A 45 11.38 -9.64 -11.81
C ILE A 45 9.88 -9.41 -12.07
N ASP A 46 9.48 -9.17 -13.34
CA ASP A 46 8.10 -8.92 -13.71
C ASP A 46 7.22 -10.16 -13.46
N ASP A 47 7.68 -11.34 -13.86
CA ASP A 47 6.99 -12.62 -13.66
C ASP A 47 6.84 -12.95 -12.18
N PHE A 48 7.90 -12.76 -11.39
CA PHE A 48 7.85 -12.99 -9.95
C PHE A 48 6.96 -12.00 -9.22
N SER A 49 7.02 -10.72 -9.58
CA SER A 49 6.13 -9.69 -9.01
C SER A 49 4.66 -10.00 -9.30
N ALA A 50 4.33 -10.48 -10.50
CA ALA A 50 2.98 -10.90 -10.88
C ALA A 50 2.51 -12.12 -10.09
N PHE A 51 3.39 -13.07 -9.79
CA PHE A 51 3.09 -14.22 -8.94
C PHE A 51 2.88 -13.79 -7.47
N TYR A 52 3.80 -12.98 -6.93
CA TYR A 52 3.83 -12.68 -5.51
C TYR A 52 2.64 -11.81 -5.06
N HIS A 53 2.19 -10.86 -5.90
CA HIS A 53 1.01 -10.06 -5.52
C HIS A 53 -0.26 -10.91 -5.42
N VAL A 54 -0.45 -11.91 -6.28
CA VAL A 54 -1.60 -12.84 -6.20
C VAL A 54 -1.52 -13.69 -4.93
N LEU A 55 -0.32 -14.13 -4.56
CA LEU A 55 -0.08 -14.88 -3.33
C LEU A 55 -0.54 -14.10 -2.09
N VAL A 56 -0.14 -12.80 -2.00
CA VAL A 56 -0.53 -11.92 -0.88
C VAL A 56 -2.04 -11.65 -0.91
N GLU A 57 -2.61 -11.31 -2.07
CA GLU A 57 -4.05 -11.03 -2.22
C GLU A 57 -4.92 -12.19 -1.70
N VAL A 58 -4.54 -13.43 -2.00
CA VAL A 58 -5.31 -14.62 -1.59
C VAL A 58 -5.16 -14.94 -0.10
N ASN A 59 -3.99 -14.73 0.48
CA ASN A 59 -3.67 -15.20 1.83
C ASN A 59 -3.79 -14.11 2.92
N GLU A 60 -3.88 -12.83 2.53
CA GLU A 60 -3.82 -11.70 3.46
C GLU A 60 -4.99 -10.73 3.27
N PRO A 61 -6.20 -11.06 3.72
CA PRO A 61 -7.39 -10.24 3.51
C PRO A 61 -7.33 -8.87 4.19
N GLY A 62 -6.41 -8.64 5.13
CA GLY A 62 -6.14 -7.35 5.76
C GLY A 62 -5.17 -6.47 4.98
N THR A 63 -4.54 -7.00 3.93
CA THR A 63 -3.67 -6.25 3.02
C THR A 63 -4.53 -5.52 1.98
N LEU A 64 -4.53 -4.19 2.01
CA LEU A 64 -5.38 -3.34 1.17
C LEU A 64 -4.79 -3.07 -0.22
N ALA A 65 -3.47 -3.11 -0.34
CA ALA A 65 -2.76 -2.95 -1.60
C ALA A 65 -1.38 -3.60 -1.54
N TRP A 66 -0.97 -4.13 -2.70
CA TRP A 66 0.36 -4.70 -2.94
C TRP A 66 0.77 -4.36 -4.37
N GLN A 67 1.67 -3.40 -4.54
CA GLN A 67 1.93 -2.81 -5.86
C GLN A 67 3.42 -2.61 -6.10
N PHE A 68 3.94 -3.28 -7.13
CA PHE A 68 5.32 -3.11 -7.58
C PHE A 68 5.43 -2.02 -8.64
N TYR A 69 6.50 -1.24 -8.56
CA TYR A 69 6.84 -0.17 -9.49
C TYR A 69 8.32 -0.25 -9.87
N ARG A 70 8.64 0.12 -11.11
CA ARG A 70 10.01 0.29 -11.55
C ARG A 70 10.33 1.78 -11.66
N GLY A 71 11.37 2.23 -10.93
CA GLY A 71 11.86 3.59 -11.01
C GLY A 71 12.74 3.83 -12.24
N SER A 72 12.90 5.10 -12.60
CA SER A 72 13.86 5.52 -13.63
C SER A 72 15.34 5.41 -13.19
N ASP A 73 15.57 5.18 -11.92
CA ASP A 73 16.84 4.92 -11.24
C ASP A 73 17.20 3.43 -11.16
N GLU A 74 16.49 2.59 -11.93
CA GLU A 74 16.59 1.13 -11.96
C GLU A 74 16.20 0.43 -10.65
N LYS A 75 15.71 1.19 -9.65
CA LYS A 75 15.17 0.62 -8.42
C LYS A 75 13.78 0.04 -8.63
N ILE A 76 13.43 -0.87 -7.74
CA ILE A 76 12.10 -1.45 -7.63
C ILE A 76 11.48 -0.95 -6.32
N TYR A 77 10.28 -0.43 -6.43
CA TYR A 77 9.51 0.07 -5.30
C TYR A 77 8.31 -0.83 -5.10
N LEU A 78 8.07 -1.24 -3.85
CA LEU A 78 6.87 -1.95 -3.48
C LEU A 78 6.10 -1.09 -2.49
N ILE A 79 4.81 -0.88 -2.77
CA ILE A 79 3.87 -0.24 -1.85
C ILE A 79 2.96 -1.31 -1.30
N GLU A 80 2.98 -1.44 0.01
CA GLU A 80 2.13 -2.34 0.78
C GLU A 80 1.23 -1.49 1.67
N ARG A 81 -0.08 -1.76 1.68
CA ARG A 81 -1.01 -1.07 2.55
C ARG A 81 -1.80 -2.09 3.36
N TYR A 82 -1.86 -1.87 4.65
CA TYR A 82 -2.51 -2.75 5.62
C TYR A 82 -3.62 -1.99 6.35
N ALA A 83 -4.74 -2.66 6.62
CA ALA A 83 -5.88 -2.06 7.29
C ALA A 83 -5.53 -1.49 8.69
N ASP A 84 -4.58 -2.15 9.35
CA ASP A 84 -4.07 -1.78 10.67
C ASP A 84 -2.77 -2.52 11.01
N SER A 85 -2.28 -2.36 12.24
CA SER A 85 -1.09 -3.04 12.74
C SER A 85 -1.24 -4.57 12.84
N ASP A 86 -2.44 -5.08 13.08
CA ASP A 86 -2.67 -6.53 13.19
C ASP A 86 -2.59 -7.18 11.81
N ALA A 87 -3.11 -6.53 10.77
CA ALA A 87 -2.96 -6.97 9.37
C ALA A 87 -1.49 -6.98 8.94
N ALA A 88 -0.73 -5.92 9.25
CA ALA A 88 0.70 -5.87 8.98
C ALA A 88 1.49 -6.93 9.76
N LEU A 89 1.11 -7.19 11.03
CA LEU A 89 1.71 -8.25 11.85
C LEU A 89 1.41 -9.65 11.29
N GLN A 90 0.22 -9.85 10.72
CA GLN A 90 -0.12 -11.11 10.05
C GLN A 90 0.82 -11.36 8.85
N HIS A 91 1.09 -10.32 8.03
CA HIS A 91 2.09 -10.42 6.96
C HIS A 91 3.46 -10.83 7.49
N VAL A 92 3.99 -10.14 8.51
CA VAL A 92 5.28 -10.49 9.13
C VAL A 92 5.28 -11.93 9.63
N THR A 93 4.18 -12.39 10.22
CA THR A 93 4.04 -13.77 10.69
C THR A 93 4.06 -14.78 9.55
N ASN A 94 3.37 -14.47 8.44
CA ASN A 94 3.29 -15.35 7.27
C ASN A 94 4.64 -15.59 6.62
N ILE A 95 5.49 -14.57 6.55
CA ILE A 95 6.82 -14.63 5.91
C ILE A 95 7.94 -15.08 6.87
N SER A 96 7.66 -15.16 8.17
CA SER A 96 8.65 -15.56 9.18
C SER A 96 8.86 -17.08 9.20
N PRO A 97 9.93 -17.59 9.83
CA PRO A 97 10.16 -19.01 9.99
C PRO A 97 8.96 -19.75 10.58
N GLY A 98 8.46 -20.77 9.89
CA GLY A 98 7.26 -21.54 10.21
C GLY A 98 5.95 -20.90 9.69
N GLY A 99 6.03 -19.72 9.06
CA GLY A 99 4.87 -19.06 8.43
C GLY A 99 4.47 -19.70 7.10
N ILE A 100 3.23 -19.44 6.69
CA ILE A 100 2.65 -20.06 5.49
C ILE A 100 3.28 -19.61 4.17
N GLN A 101 4.05 -18.52 4.19
CA GLN A 101 4.75 -17.92 3.04
C GLN A 101 6.27 -17.86 3.25
N GLU A 102 6.82 -18.58 4.23
CA GLU A 102 8.26 -18.59 4.51
C GLU A 102 9.09 -18.93 3.26
N LYS A 103 8.65 -19.96 2.51
CA LYS A 103 9.35 -20.39 1.29
C LYS A 103 9.33 -19.30 0.21
N GLU A 104 8.14 -18.73 -0.04
CA GLU A 104 7.93 -17.69 -1.05
C GLU A 104 8.65 -16.39 -0.69
N PHE A 105 8.83 -16.10 0.60
CA PHE A 105 9.68 -14.99 1.04
C PHE A 105 11.18 -15.29 0.83
N GLY A 106 11.60 -16.53 0.96
CA GLY A 106 12.92 -16.97 0.52
C GLY A 106 13.14 -16.71 -0.98
N ASP A 107 12.18 -17.11 -1.80
CA ASP A 107 12.19 -16.85 -3.25
C ASP A 107 12.15 -15.33 -3.54
N PHE A 108 11.44 -14.52 -2.73
CA PHE A 108 11.45 -13.05 -2.80
C PHE A 108 12.85 -12.49 -2.58
N SER A 109 13.55 -12.97 -1.57
CA SER A 109 14.93 -12.56 -1.25
C SER A 109 15.93 -12.98 -2.33
N ASP A 110 15.63 -14.04 -3.10
CA ASP A 110 16.40 -14.44 -4.27
C ASP A 110 16.20 -13.51 -5.48
N HIS A 111 15.08 -12.76 -5.51
CA HIS A 111 14.77 -11.82 -6.60
C HIS A 111 15.11 -10.38 -6.26
N PHE A 112 15.01 -9.99 -4.98
CA PHE A 112 15.15 -8.61 -4.54
C PHE A 112 16.15 -8.48 -3.39
N VAL A 113 16.96 -7.43 -3.46
CA VAL A 113 17.73 -6.94 -2.31
C VAL A 113 16.97 -5.77 -1.70
N ILE A 114 16.43 -5.92 -0.49
CA ILE A 114 15.74 -4.85 0.24
C ILE A 114 16.77 -3.86 0.76
N GLU A 115 16.66 -2.61 0.34
CA GLU A 115 17.58 -1.53 0.72
C GLU A 115 17.00 -0.64 1.84
N ASN A 116 15.68 -0.46 1.86
CA ASN A 116 14.98 0.29 2.89
C ASN A 116 13.50 -0.08 2.93
N ILE A 117 12.90 -0.07 4.13
CA ILE A 117 11.47 -0.17 4.35
C ILE A 117 11.03 1.07 5.14
N ALA A 118 10.39 2.03 4.47
CA ALA A 118 9.79 3.20 5.12
C ALA A 118 8.36 2.86 5.58
N ILE A 119 8.14 2.81 6.88
CA ILE A 119 6.88 2.45 7.53
C ILE A 119 6.15 3.73 7.91
N HIS A 120 4.99 3.97 7.28
CA HIS A 120 4.16 5.14 7.50
C HIS A 120 2.95 4.77 8.34
N GLY A 121 2.60 5.61 9.31
CA GLY A 121 1.49 5.40 10.22
C GLY A 121 1.90 5.39 11.69
N THR A 122 1.08 4.75 12.50
CA THR A 122 1.34 4.60 13.95
C THR A 122 1.30 3.10 14.29
N PRO A 123 2.38 2.36 14.02
CA PRO A 123 2.43 0.92 14.29
C PRO A 123 2.34 0.64 15.79
N SER A 124 1.67 -0.45 16.16
CA SER A 124 1.64 -0.94 17.53
C SER A 124 3.04 -1.39 17.97
N SER A 125 3.32 -1.36 19.28
CA SER A 125 4.61 -1.82 19.85
C SER A 125 4.92 -3.26 19.44
N LYS A 126 3.90 -4.13 19.39
CA LYS A 126 4.05 -5.53 18.96
C LYS A 126 4.50 -5.64 17.49
N LEU A 127 3.96 -4.80 16.60
CA LEU A 127 4.38 -4.78 15.21
C LEU A 127 5.83 -4.28 15.08
N VAL A 128 6.19 -3.21 15.81
CA VAL A 128 7.56 -2.66 15.83
C VAL A 128 8.55 -3.75 16.29
N GLU A 129 8.30 -4.41 17.40
CA GLU A 129 9.14 -5.49 17.92
C GLU A 129 9.31 -6.64 16.89
N SER A 130 8.22 -7.02 16.24
CA SER A 130 8.25 -8.09 15.22
C SER A 130 9.05 -7.69 13.98
N LEU A 131 8.91 -6.44 13.50
CA LEU A 131 9.68 -5.92 12.37
C LEU A 131 11.17 -5.82 12.67
N GLU A 132 11.53 -5.31 13.86
CA GLU A 132 12.93 -5.22 14.31
C GLU A 132 13.58 -6.60 14.40
N ALA A 133 12.81 -7.63 14.81
CA ALA A 133 13.30 -9.01 14.90
C ALA A 133 13.65 -9.62 13.52
N VAL A 134 13.05 -9.14 12.42
CA VAL A 134 13.38 -9.59 11.05
C VAL A 134 14.77 -9.11 10.62
N GLY A 135 15.25 -7.99 11.18
CA GLY A 135 16.61 -7.48 10.93
C GLY A 135 16.78 -6.76 9.59
N LEU A 136 15.68 -6.30 8.97
CA LEU A 136 15.70 -5.50 7.74
C LEU A 136 15.94 -4.01 8.03
N PRO A 137 16.39 -3.21 7.05
CA PRO A 137 16.59 -1.77 7.20
C PRO A 137 15.25 -1.02 7.29
N LEU A 138 14.88 -0.55 8.48
CA LEU A 138 13.60 0.07 8.78
C LEU A 138 13.73 1.57 9.03
N GLU A 139 12.72 2.33 8.57
CA GLU A 139 12.54 3.75 8.87
C GLU A 139 11.07 4.02 9.25
N PHE A 140 10.81 4.53 10.46
CA PHE A 140 9.45 4.83 10.92
C PHE A 140 9.08 6.29 10.68
N ARG A 141 7.89 6.52 10.09
CA ARG A 141 7.36 7.85 9.70
C ARG A 141 5.94 8.03 10.21
N SER A 142 5.79 8.81 11.28
CA SER A 142 4.47 9.10 11.87
C SER A 142 3.62 9.97 10.95
N THR A 143 2.32 9.69 10.89
CA THR A 143 1.35 10.52 10.16
C THR A 143 1.21 11.89 10.84
N ILE A 144 1.34 12.97 10.07
CA ILE A 144 1.08 14.33 10.52
C ILE A 144 -0.37 14.72 10.18
N SER A 145 -0.80 14.46 8.96
CA SER A 145 -2.13 14.79 8.43
C SER A 145 -2.37 14.06 7.11
N GLY A 146 -3.62 13.76 6.78
CA GLY A 146 -3.95 13.14 5.51
C GLY A 146 -5.44 12.87 5.34
N TYR A 147 -5.80 12.41 4.13
CA TYR A 147 -7.08 11.80 3.84
C TYR A 147 -6.89 10.69 2.80
N SER A 148 -7.78 9.70 2.79
CA SER A 148 -7.91 8.75 1.68
C SER A 148 -9.36 8.71 1.18
N ARG A 149 -9.54 8.38 -0.11
CA ARG A 149 -10.84 8.11 -0.71
C ARG A 149 -10.83 6.68 -1.25
N ASN A 150 -11.88 5.94 -0.94
CA ASN A 150 -12.11 4.60 -1.53
C ASN A 150 -12.71 4.76 -2.90
#